data_0bf6293d22a4aab63924d93595189e88
#
_entry.id   0bf6293d22a4aab63924d93595189e88
#
_cell.length_a   1.000
_cell.length_b   1.000
_cell.length_c   1.000
_cell.angle_alpha   90.00
_cell.angle_beta   90.00
_cell.angle_gamma   90.00
#
_symmetry.space_group_name_H-M   'P 1'
#
loop_
_entity.id
_entity.type
_entity.pdbx_description
1 polymer ?
#
loop_
_entity_poly.entity_id
_entity_poly.type
_entity_poly.pdbx_seq_one_letter_code
_entity_poly.pdbx_strand_id
1 'polypeptide(L)'
;WMNWEELAFDNPLKLIPKHKSIYEKNLKNQIDQQVLHYKTGLDKNYHSKLSELIVYESKKYGYDPLLLTAVIITESSFNNYARSSKGALGLMQIRPATGKYLANEVNVQWNGSSSLYDPETNIVLGAYYLNKLFIDFGDLGLALEAYNHGPSRLKRYLKKGYRPKR
;
A
#
# COMPACT_ATOMS: atom_id res chain seq x y z
N TRP A 1 3.46 -5.80 31.31
CA TRP A 1 3.22 -4.96 30.11
C TRP A 1 4.59 -4.48 29.63
N MET A 2 5.23 -5.26 28.75
CA MET A 2 6.48 -4.86 28.11
C MET A 2 6.16 -3.80 27.06
N ASN A 3 6.82 -2.66 27.15
CA ASN A 3 6.72 -1.57 26.18
C ASN A 3 7.37 -2.06 24.87
N TRP A 4 6.60 -2.15 23.80
CA TRP A 4 7.11 -2.59 22.48
C TRP A 4 8.20 -1.67 21.92
N GLU A 5 8.36 -0.45 22.45
CA GLU A 5 9.49 0.43 22.13
C GLU A 5 10.83 -0.11 22.64
N GLU A 6 10.82 -0.97 23.69
CA GLU A 6 12.03 -1.62 24.20
C GLU A 6 12.44 -2.86 23.41
N LEU A 7 11.52 -3.46 22.64
CA LEU A 7 11.83 -4.61 21.75
C LEU A 7 12.45 -4.20 20.41
N ALA A 8 12.61 -2.91 20.16
CA ALA A 8 13.38 -2.39 19.03
C ALA A 8 14.89 -2.46 19.28
N PHE A 9 15.36 -3.54 19.96
CA PHE A 9 16.76 -3.80 20.20
C PHE A 9 17.48 -4.06 18.88
N ASP A 10 18.58 -3.31 18.72
CA ASP A 10 19.67 -3.52 17.79
C ASP A 10 19.42 -3.25 16.29
N ASN A 11 18.75 -2.15 15.97
CA ASN A 11 19.07 -1.51 14.71
C ASN A 11 20.16 -0.43 14.96
N PRO A 12 21.44 -0.69 14.66
CA PRO A 12 22.53 0.27 14.87
C PRO A 12 22.33 1.59 14.11
N LEU A 13 21.39 1.63 13.16
CA LEU A 13 20.99 2.82 12.40
C LEU A 13 20.13 3.81 13.21
N LYS A 14 19.61 3.42 14.39
CA LYS A 14 18.88 4.35 15.29
C LYS A 14 19.77 5.44 15.88
N LEU A 15 21.09 5.23 15.92
CA LEU A 15 22.03 6.10 16.61
C LEU A 15 22.56 7.27 15.79
N ILE A 16 22.28 7.36 14.48
CA ILE A 16 22.86 8.42 13.64
C ILE A 16 21.77 9.04 12.74
N PRO A 17 21.22 10.22 13.10
CA PRO A 17 20.21 10.93 12.28
C PRO A 17 20.60 11.11 10.81
N LYS A 18 21.90 11.30 10.54
CA LYS A 18 22.46 11.47 9.20
C LYS A 18 22.32 10.20 8.34
N HIS A 19 22.47 9.01 8.91
CA HIS A 19 22.28 7.75 8.17
C HIS A 19 20.81 7.47 7.85
N LYS A 20 19.88 7.84 8.72
CA LYS A 20 18.44 7.73 8.47
C LYS A 20 18.03 8.59 7.27
N SER A 21 18.52 9.83 7.20
CA SER A 21 18.25 10.75 6.07
C SER A 21 18.82 10.23 4.74
N ILE A 22 20.04 9.68 4.76
CA ILE A 22 20.67 9.09 3.56
C ILE A 22 19.89 7.84 3.12
N TYR A 23 19.51 6.97 4.05
CA TYR A 23 18.71 5.78 3.75
C TYR A 23 17.36 6.13 3.11
N GLU A 24 16.64 7.10 3.70
CA GLU A 24 15.35 7.56 3.19
C GLU A 24 15.46 8.18 1.78
N LYS A 25 16.52 8.94 1.54
CA LYS A 25 16.80 9.52 0.22
C LYS A 25 17.09 8.42 -0.81
N ASN A 26 17.90 7.42 -0.45
CA ASN A 26 18.21 6.31 -1.34
C ASN A 26 16.97 5.48 -1.65
N LEU A 27 16.14 5.20 -0.65
CA LEU A 27 14.89 4.47 -0.81
C LEU A 27 13.93 5.22 -1.73
N LYS A 28 13.75 6.54 -1.51
CA LYS A 28 12.94 7.36 -2.41
C LYS A 28 13.47 7.31 -3.84
N ASN A 29 14.79 7.44 -4.05
CA ASN A 29 15.39 7.36 -5.36
C ASN A 29 15.14 6.00 -6.05
N GLN A 30 15.19 4.90 -5.30
CA GLN A 30 14.85 3.57 -5.83
C GLN A 30 13.39 3.50 -6.29
N ILE A 31 12.46 4.06 -5.52
CA ILE A 31 11.04 4.12 -5.89
C ILE A 31 10.84 5.03 -7.11
N ASP A 32 11.51 6.20 -7.17
CA ASP A 32 11.48 7.10 -8.32
C ASP A 32 11.90 6.36 -9.61
N GLN A 33 12.98 5.56 -9.55
CA GLN A 33 13.42 4.76 -10.70
C GLN A 33 12.38 3.71 -11.10
N GLN A 34 11.71 3.07 -10.14
CA GLN A 34 10.62 2.14 -10.45
C GLN A 34 9.46 2.86 -11.12
N VAL A 35 9.01 4.00 -10.57
CA VAL A 35 7.91 4.80 -11.16
C VAL A 35 8.23 5.22 -12.60
N LEU A 36 9.48 5.65 -12.86
CA LEU A 36 9.93 6.07 -14.20
C LEU A 36 9.96 4.92 -15.22
N HIS A 37 10.06 3.68 -14.77
CA HIS A 37 10.05 2.51 -15.64
C HIS A 37 8.67 2.24 -16.25
N TYR A 38 7.61 2.74 -15.63
CA TYR A 38 6.23 2.45 -16.03
C TYR A 38 5.54 3.64 -16.71
N LYS A 39 4.53 3.35 -17.55
CA LYS A 39 3.64 4.36 -18.14
C LYS A 39 2.53 4.68 -17.17
N THR A 40 2.75 5.65 -16.28
CA THR A 40 1.82 5.96 -15.19
C THR A 40 0.51 6.62 -15.66
N GLY A 41 0.52 7.28 -16.82
CA GLY A 41 -0.57 8.16 -17.25
C GLY A 41 -0.61 9.51 -16.50
N LEU A 42 0.33 9.75 -15.58
CA LEU A 42 0.46 10.99 -14.82
C LEU A 42 1.50 11.92 -15.44
N ASP A 43 1.41 13.21 -15.11
CA ASP A 43 2.44 14.18 -15.46
C ASP A 43 3.79 13.78 -14.83
N LYS A 44 4.89 13.99 -15.56
CA LYS A 44 6.24 13.64 -15.09
C LYS A 44 6.62 14.32 -13.79
N ASN A 45 6.14 15.57 -13.58
CA ASN A 45 6.36 16.30 -12.34
C ASN A 45 5.66 15.66 -11.13
N TYR A 46 4.68 14.78 -11.37
CA TYR A 46 3.97 14.07 -10.31
C TYR A 46 4.72 12.82 -9.83
N HIS A 47 5.68 12.30 -10.59
CA HIS A 47 6.36 11.03 -10.26
C HIS A 47 7.10 11.12 -8.92
N SER A 48 7.83 12.21 -8.66
CA SER A 48 8.51 12.42 -7.38
C SER A 48 7.52 12.53 -6.20
N LYS A 49 6.39 13.22 -6.42
CA LYS A 49 5.32 13.31 -5.43
C LYS A 49 4.70 11.93 -5.15
N LEU A 50 4.55 11.10 -6.17
CA LEU A 50 4.05 9.74 -6.03
C LEU A 50 4.97 8.88 -5.14
N SER A 51 6.27 8.96 -5.35
CA SER A 51 7.26 8.24 -4.53
C SER A 51 7.28 8.74 -3.09
N GLU A 52 7.16 10.04 -2.86
CA GLU A 52 7.03 10.63 -1.51
C GLU A 52 5.78 10.12 -0.79
N LEU A 53 4.66 10.05 -1.49
CA LEU A 53 3.40 9.55 -0.97
C LEU A 53 3.50 8.06 -0.59
N ILE A 54 4.12 7.24 -1.45
CA ILE A 54 4.34 5.82 -1.15
C ILE A 54 5.19 5.66 0.12
N VAL A 55 6.29 6.42 0.23
CA VAL A 55 7.14 6.39 1.44
C VAL A 55 6.35 6.83 2.68
N TYR A 56 5.58 7.89 2.57
CA TYR A 56 4.79 8.43 3.67
C TYR A 56 3.73 7.44 4.17
N GLU A 57 2.89 6.93 3.27
CA GLU A 57 1.80 6.01 3.63
C GLU A 57 2.34 4.65 4.12
N SER A 58 3.45 4.17 3.57
CA SER A 58 4.09 2.95 4.08
C SER A 58 4.55 3.11 5.52
N LYS A 59 5.24 4.21 5.83
CA LYS A 59 5.74 4.48 7.19
C LYS A 59 4.62 4.65 8.21
N LYS A 60 3.52 5.25 7.82
CA LYS A 60 2.33 5.45 8.65
C LYS A 60 1.80 4.13 9.24
N TYR A 61 1.93 3.03 8.49
CA TYR A 61 1.50 1.70 8.89
C TYR A 61 2.65 0.75 9.24
N GLY A 62 3.89 1.24 9.30
CA GLY A 62 5.07 0.43 9.61
C GLY A 62 5.50 -0.52 8.50
N TYR A 63 5.10 -0.27 7.25
CA TYR A 63 5.52 -1.08 6.11
C TYR A 63 6.85 -0.62 5.52
N ASP A 64 7.58 -1.56 4.92
CA ASP A 64 8.66 -1.22 3.99
C ASP A 64 8.04 -0.53 2.75
N PRO A 65 8.48 0.67 2.37
CA PRO A 65 8.00 1.34 1.17
C PRO A 65 8.16 0.53 -0.11
N LEU A 66 9.13 -0.36 -0.19
CA LEU A 66 9.28 -1.29 -1.32
C LEU A 66 8.15 -2.33 -1.38
N LEU A 67 7.60 -2.72 -0.23
CA LEU A 67 6.41 -3.58 -0.20
C LEU A 67 5.21 -2.89 -0.85
N LEU A 68 4.90 -1.65 -0.46
CA LEU A 68 3.78 -0.92 -1.05
C LEU A 68 4.01 -0.66 -2.54
N THR A 69 5.25 -0.36 -2.93
CA THR A 69 5.67 -0.25 -4.33
C THR A 69 5.39 -1.54 -5.10
N ALA A 70 5.76 -2.70 -4.55
CA ALA A 70 5.51 -4.01 -5.18
C ALA A 70 4.01 -4.32 -5.31
N VAL A 71 3.20 -3.92 -4.34
CA VAL A 71 1.72 -4.04 -4.43
C VAL A 71 1.20 -3.20 -5.60
N ILE A 72 1.62 -1.93 -5.72
CA ILE A 72 1.19 -1.05 -6.83
C ILE A 72 1.62 -1.63 -8.19
N ILE A 73 2.85 -2.14 -8.30
CA ILE A 73 3.33 -2.81 -9.52
C ILE A 73 2.44 -4.00 -9.87
N THR A 74 2.14 -4.85 -8.90
CA THR A 74 1.32 -6.05 -9.10
C THR A 74 -0.12 -5.72 -9.51
N GLU A 75 -0.71 -4.68 -8.91
CA GLU A 75 -2.11 -4.31 -9.14
C GLU A 75 -2.31 -3.56 -10.46
N SER A 76 -1.42 -2.65 -10.82
CA SER A 76 -1.66 -1.74 -11.95
C SER A 76 -0.45 -1.52 -12.86
N SER A 77 0.73 -2.03 -12.52
CA SER A 77 2.00 -1.62 -13.15
C SER A 77 2.13 -0.08 -13.17
N PHE A 78 1.80 0.56 -12.05
CA PHE A 78 1.76 2.02 -11.91
C PHE A 78 0.80 2.76 -12.87
N ASN A 79 -0.08 2.08 -13.59
CA ASN A 79 -1.06 2.74 -14.43
C ASN A 79 -2.18 3.36 -13.58
N ASN A 80 -2.18 4.69 -13.48
CA ASN A 80 -3.17 5.43 -12.69
C ASN A 80 -4.62 5.23 -13.18
N TYR A 81 -4.80 4.95 -14.46
CA TYR A 81 -6.12 4.75 -15.07
C TYR A 81 -6.47 3.26 -15.27
N ALA A 82 -5.74 2.37 -14.60
CA ALA A 82 -6.01 0.94 -14.67
C ALA A 82 -7.43 0.62 -14.20
N ARG A 83 -8.08 -0.26 -14.97
CA ARG A 83 -9.41 -0.77 -14.65
C ARG A 83 -9.46 -2.28 -14.91
N SER A 84 -9.79 -3.05 -13.88
CA SER A 84 -9.93 -4.50 -14.03
C SER A 84 -11.31 -4.88 -14.57
N SER A 85 -11.43 -6.11 -15.07
CA SER A 85 -12.71 -6.70 -15.48
C SER A 85 -13.73 -6.79 -14.34
N LYS A 86 -13.27 -6.78 -13.09
CA LYS A 86 -14.10 -6.79 -11.88
C LYS A 86 -14.41 -5.39 -11.34
N GLY A 87 -14.03 -4.34 -12.07
CA GLY A 87 -14.31 -2.95 -11.74
C GLY A 87 -13.42 -2.35 -10.64
N ALA A 88 -12.25 -2.93 -10.38
CA ALA A 88 -11.24 -2.30 -9.55
C ALA A 88 -10.54 -1.17 -10.33
N LEU A 89 -10.14 -0.08 -9.67
CA LEU A 89 -9.69 1.17 -10.27
C LEU A 89 -8.38 1.68 -9.65
N GLY A 90 -7.55 2.29 -10.50
CA GLY A 90 -6.39 3.07 -10.11
C GLY A 90 -5.17 2.24 -9.71
N LEU A 91 -4.20 2.92 -9.10
CA LEU A 91 -2.86 2.38 -8.78
C LEU A 91 -2.90 1.12 -7.93
N MET A 92 -3.75 1.08 -6.91
CA MET A 92 -3.89 -0.04 -5.97
C MET A 92 -5.17 -0.86 -6.19
N GLN A 93 -5.82 -0.70 -7.35
CA GLN A 93 -6.96 -1.52 -7.80
C GLN A 93 -8.08 -1.66 -6.76
N ILE A 94 -8.56 -0.53 -6.25
CA ILE A 94 -9.63 -0.50 -5.26
C ILE A 94 -10.99 -0.54 -5.96
N ARG A 95 -11.91 -1.37 -5.47
CA ARG A 95 -13.29 -1.39 -5.97
C ARG A 95 -14.08 -0.20 -5.42
N PRO A 96 -14.95 0.45 -6.21
CA PRO A 96 -15.69 1.64 -5.78
C PRO A 96 -16.44 1.49 -4.46
N ALA A 97 -17.11 0.35 -4.22
CA ALA A 97 -17.81 0.10 -2.97
C ALA A 97 -16.84 0.05 -1.76
N THR A 98 -15.67 -0.59 -1.95
CA THR A 98 -14.61 -0.63 -0.94
C THR A 98 -14.05 0.77 -0.72
N GLY A 99 -13.74 1.50 -1.80
CA GLY A 99 -13.20 2.86 -1.72
C GLY A 99 -14.12 3.82 -0.96
N LYS A 100 -15.42 3.79 -1.25
CA LYS A 100 -16.41 4.60 -0.52
C LYS A 100 -16.42 4.29 0.98
N TYR A 101 -16.39 3.00 1.32
CA TYR A 101 -16.37 2.56 2.72
C TYR A 101 -15.10 3.02 3.43
N LEU A 102 -13.92 2.80 2.82
CA LEU A 102 -12.63 3.20 3.40
C LEU A 102 -12.48 4.72 3.51
N ALA A 103 -12.92 5.48 2.49
CA ALA A 103 -12.87 6.94 2.49
C ALA A 103 -13.64 7.53 3.69
N ASN A 104 -14.78 6.95 4.03
CA ASN A 104 -15.55 7.35 5.21
C ASN A 104 -14.80 7.04 6.53
N GLU A 105 -14.06 5.92 6.60
CA GLU A 105 -13.28 5.55 7.80
C GLU A 105 -12.07 6.47 8.05
N VAL A 106 -11.44 6.97 6.99
CA VAL A 106 -10.22 7.81 7.08
C VAL A 106 -10.47 9.30 6.77
N ASN A 107 -11.74 9.73 6.70
CA ASN A 107 -12.15 11.11 6.41
C ASN A 107 -11.56 11.67 5.09
N VAL A 108 -11.45 10.84 4.07
CA VAL A 108 -11.08 11.26 2.71
C VAL A 108 -12.35 11.63 1.94
N GLN A 109 -12.34 12.78 1.26
CA GLN A 109 -13.46 13.22 0.44
C GLN A 109 -13.75 12.22 -0.68
N TRP A 110 -15.00 11.79 -0.76
CA TRP A 110 -15.47 10.84 -1.77
C TRP A 110 -16.46 11.48 -2.75
N ASN A 111 -16.02 11.66 -3.99
CA ASN A 111 -16.81 12.25 -5.08
C ASN A 111 -17.23 11.20 -6.12
N GLY A 112 -17.51 9.98 -5.67
CA GLY A 112 -17.83 8.86 -6.53
C GLY A 112 -16.60 8.03 -6.94
N SER A 113 -16.79 7.11 -7.87
CA SER A 113 -15.73 6.18 -8.30
C SER A 113 -14.54 6.87 -8.97
N SER A 114 -14.74 8.08 -9.52
CA SER A 114 -13.67 8.89 -10.11
C SER A 114 -12.60 9.30 -9.08
N SER A 115 -12.94 9.39 -7.80
CA SER A 115 -11.97 9.61 -6.72
C SER A 115 -10.83 8.59 -6.70
N LEU A 116 -11.07 7.38 -7.23
CA LEU A 116 -10.04 6.34 -7.33
C LEU A 116 -9.02 6.54 -8.45
N TYR A 117 -9.23 7.53 -9.32
CA TYR A 117 -8.22 7.97 -10.30
C TYR A 117 -7.39 9.15 -9.79
N ASP A 118 -7.72 9.71 -8.61
CA ASP A 118 -6.79 10.57 -7.90
C ASP A 118 -5.72 9.72 -7.21
N PRO A 119 -4.42 9.89 -7.58
CA PRO A 119 -3.35 9.02 -7.09
C PRO A 119 -3.21 9.05 -5.57
N GLU A 120 -3.39 10.23 -4.96
CA GLU A 120 -3.29 10.41 -3.52
C GLU A 120 -4.40 9.64 -2.79
N THR A 121 -5.64 9.86 -3.19
CA THR A 121 -6.80 9.11 -2.67
C THR A 121 -6.61 7.61 -2.83
N ASN A 122 -6.17 7.16 -3.99
CA ASN A 122 -6.03 5.73 -4.28
C ASN A 122 -4.97 5.07 -3.39
N ILE A 123 -3.79 5.68 -3.23
CA ILE A 123 -2.70 5.15 -2.40
C ILE A 123 -3.07 5.20 -0.90
N VAL A 124 -3.65 6.31 -0.42
CA VAL A 124 -4.10 6.44 0.98
C VAL A 124 -5.10 5.33 1.31
N LEU A 125 -6.12 5.14 0.48
CA LEU A 125 -7.13 4.11 0.71
C LEU A 125 -6.57 2.70 0.57
N GLY A 126 -5.67 2.46 -0.39
CA GLY A 126 -5.05 1.15 -0.61
C GLY A 126 -4.11 0.73 0.50
N ALA A 127 -3.26 1.64 0.97
CA ALA A 127 -2.37 1.40 2.11
C ALA A 127 -3.16 1.15 3.41
N TYR A 128 -4.20 1.94 3.65
CA TYR A 128 -5.11 1.73 4.77
C TYR A 128 -5.82 0.37 4.68
N TYR A 129 -6.30 -0.01 3.49
CA TYR A 129 -6.96 -1.29 3.30
C TYR A 129 -6.03 -2.47 3.55
N LEU A 130 -4.78 -2.40 3.06
CA LEU A 130 -3.78 -3.42 3.34
C LEU A 130 -3.52 -3.55 4.86
N ASN A 131 -3.39 -2.42 5.56
CA ASN A 131 -3.23 -2.42 7.02
C ASN A 131 -4.42 -3.02 7.75
N LYS A 132 -5.64 -2.70 7.33
CA LYS A 132 -6.86 -3.28 7.88
C LYS A 132 -6.89 -4.80 7.72
N LEU A 133 -6.49 -5.29 6.55
CA LEU A 133 -6.37 -6.72 6.30
C LEU A 133 -5.26 -7.37 7.13
N PHE A 134 -4.12 -6.67 7.31
CA PHE A 134 -3.05 -7.15 8.18
C PHE A 134 -3.51 -7.31 9.63
N ILE A 135 -4.25 -6.35 10.16
CA ILE A 135 -4.85 -6.43 11.49
C ILE A 135 -5.85 -7.59 11.57
N ASP A 136 -6.70 -7.76 10.55
CA ASP A 136 -7.73 -8.79 10.49
C ASP A 136 -7.17 -10.23 10.46
N PHE A 137 -6.05 -10.44 9.79
CA PHE A 137 -5.47 -11.76 9.56
C PHE A 137 -4.22 -12.07 10.41
N GLY A 138 -3.58 -11.05 11.00
CA GLY A 138 -2.39 -11.18 11.84
C GLY A 138 -1.13 -11.68 11.12
N ASP A 139 -1.16 -11.78 9.79
CA ASP A 139 -0.06 -12.25 8.94
C ASP A 139 -0.06 -11.46 7.62
N LEU A 140 1.11 -10.96 7.22
CA LEU A 140 1.24 -10.13 6.03
C LEU A 140 0.94 -10.91 4.74
N GLY A 141 1.36 -12.16 4.66
CA GLY A 141 1.08 -13.02 3.50
C GLY A 141 -0.42 -13.25 3.33
N LEU A 142 -1.14 -13.52 4.45
CA LEU A 142 -2.60 -13.64 4.44
C LEU A 142 -3.28 -12.32 4.09
N ALA A 143 -2.75 -11.19 4.56
CA ALA A 143 -3.28 -9.86 4.22
C ALA A 143 -3.16 -9.58 2.72
N LEU A 144 -2.01 -9.87 2.11
CA LEU A 144 -1.78 -9.73 0.67
C LEU A 144 -2.69 -10.68 -0.13
N GLU A 145 -2.86 -11.92 0.33
CA GLU A 145 -3.79 -12.86 -0.30
C GLU A 145 -5.25 -12.40 -0.18
N ALA A 146 -5.63 -11.84 0.98
CA ALA A 146 -6.94 -11.25 1.17
C ALA A 146 -7.17 -10.01 0.32
N TYR A 147 -6.13 -9.20 0.13
CA TYR A 147 -6.17 -8.03 -0.76
C TYR A 147 -6.50 -8.45 -2.20
N ASN A 148 -5.78 -9.43 -2.72
CA ASN A 148 -5.93 -9.92 -4.10
C ASN A 148 -7.24 -10.72 -4.30
N HIS A 149 -7.55 -11.65 -3.41
CA HIS A 149 -8.66 -12.59 -3.58
C HIS A 149 -9.95 -12.21 -2.87
N GLY A 150 -9.90 -11.21 -1.99
CA GLY A 150 -11.01 -10.77 -1.14
C GLY A 150 -11.04 -11.49 0.21
N PRO A 151 -11.22 -10.74 1.32
CA PRO A 151 -11.12 -11.26 2.68
C PRO A 151 -12.20 -12.33 2.99
N SER A 152 -13.41 -12.17 2.49
CA SER A 152 -14.48 -13.15 2.72
C SER A 152 -14.18 -14.51 2.07
N ARG A 153 -13.55 -14.50 0.89
CA ARG A 153 -13.14 -15.72 0.21
C ARG A 153 -12.02 -16.41 0.97
N LEU A 154 -11.00 -15.67 1.38
CA LEU A 154 -9.89 -16.21 2.16
C LEU A 154 -10.36 -16.77 3.50
N LYS A 155 -11.19 -16.04 4.27
CA LYS A 155 -11.77 -16.54 5.53
C LYS A 155 -12.50 -17.88 5.35
N ARG A 156 -13.24 -18.05 4.25
CA ARG A 156 -13.91 -19.31 3.92
C ARG A 156 -12.93 -20.45 3.61
N TYR A 157 -11.84 -20.18 2.92
CA TYR A 157 -10.80 -21.17 2.63
C TYR A 157 -10.04 -21.60 3.88
N LEU A 158 -9.67 -20.65 4.74
CA LEU A 158 -9.01 -20.93 6.02
C LEU A 158 -9.89 -21.81 6.93
N LYS A 159 -11.21 -21.55 6.96
CA LYS A 159 -12.17 -22.41 7.69
C LYS A 159 -12.22 -23.84 7.15
N LYS A 160 -11.93 -24.06 5.86
CA LYS A 160 -11.86 -25.39 5.23
C LYS A 160 -10.48 -26.06 5.36
N GLY A 161 -9.57 -25.50 6.17
CA GLY A 161 -8.24 -26.07 6.40
C GLY A 161 -7.17 -25.64 5.39
N TYR A 162 -7.50 -24.74 4.45
CA TYR A 162 -6.48 -24.16 3.56
C TYR A 162 -5.36 -23.48 4.36
N ARG A 163 -4.14 -23.72 3.93
CA ARG A 163 -2.95 -23.03 4.44
C ARG A 163 -2.15 -22.52 3.24
N PRO A 164 -1.88 -21.21 3.13
CA PRO A 164 -1.02 -20.68 2.08
C PRO A 164 0.36 -21.35 2.13
N LYS A 165 0.94 -21.64 0.98
CA LYS A 165 2.35 -22.05 0.91
C LYS A 165 3.19 -20.84 1.28
N ARG A 166 4.00 -20.97 2.32
CA ARG A 166 5.04 -20.00 2.68
C ARG A 166 6.22 -20.10 1.75
#